data_6d2c9778f8ac7afb0fd106d403844bed
#
_entry.id   6d2c9778f8ac7afb0fd106d403844bed
#
_cell.length_a   1.000
_cell.length_b   1.000
_cell.length_c   1.000
_cell.angle_alpha   90.00
_cell.angle_beta   90.00
_cell.angle_gamma   90.00
#
_symmetry.space_group_name_H-M   'P 1'
#
loop_
_entity.id
_entity.type
_entity.pdbx_description
1 polymer ?
#
loop_
_entity_poly.entity_id
_entity_poly.type
_entity_poly.pdbx_seq_one_letter_code
_entity_poly.pdbx_strand_id
1 'polypeptide(L)'
;MQLKISKANISEKILMTAFECLSTRGYANVSMRNIADNAGVALSQLTYYYKNKEKLFTEVINVMMDQYLREIEDNIKSAKDAKEVIASLVRFFKELIMDNPKLLRLFIDFTAQALWIPSFREQLDGLFNDLTEIIERNLLIDTKISNRSLGYSPKSIAKLILGALFGTSIQIILGTDKESAFESLNLAESLLN
;
A
#
# COMPACT_ATOMS: atom_id res chain seq x y z
N MET A 1 -1.66 -0.02 -14.66
CA MET A 1 -0.92 1.27 -14.75
C MET A 1 0.54 0.97 -15.09
N GLN A 2 1.07 1.48 -16.21
CA GLN A 2 2.49 1.33 -16.55
C GLN A 2 3.26 2.48 -15.89
N LEU A 3 4.23 2.16 -15.04
CA LEU A 3 5.24 3.12 -14.59
C LEU A 3 5.91 3.74 -15.83
N LYS A 4 5.79 5.06 -16.01
CA LYS A 4 6.48 5.79 -17.07
C LYS A 4 7.97 5.76 -16.79
N ILE A 5 8.68 4.86 -17.46
CA ILE A 5 10.14 4.77 -17.44
C ILE A 5 10.66 5.80 -18.44
N SER A 6 11.15 6.95 -17.97
CA SER A 6 12.09 7.77 -18.73
C SER A 6 13.42 7.01 -18.82
N LYS A 7 14.27 7.22 -19.82
CA LYS A 7 15.54 6.49 -20.05
C LYS A 7 16.22 6.13 -18.74
N ALA A 8 16.03 4.86 -18.31
CA ALA A 8 16.21 4.41 -16.96
C ALA A 8 17.66 4.57 -16.51
N ASN A 9 17.85 5.34 -15.45
CA ASN A 9 19.05 5.28 -14.63
C ASN A 9 19.18 3.83 -14.10
N ILE A 10 20.41 3.31 -13.98
CA ILE A 10 20.69 1.94 -13.51
C ILE A 10 20.00 1.64 -12.16
N SER A 11 19.96 2.63 -11.28
CA SER A 11 19.25 2.56 -10.00
C SER A 11 17.77 2.25 -10.17
N GLU A 12 17.08 2.94 -11.07
CA GLU A 12 15.67 2.74 -11.37
C GLU A 12 15.39 1.35 -11.98
N LYS A 13 16.27 0.90 -12.88
CA LYS A 13 16.22 -0.45 -13.44
C LYS A 13 16.34 -1.52 -12.36
N ILE A 14 17.25 -1.33 -11.40
CA ILE A 14 17.42 -2.24 -10.26
C ILE A 14 16.15 -2.26 -9.41
N LEU A 15 15.57 -1.09 -9.08
CA LEU A 15 14.33 -0.99 -8.30
C LEU A 15 13.16 -1.71 -8.96
N MET A 16 12.95 -1.49 -10.26
CA MET A 16 11.87 -2.15 -11.00
C MET A 16 12.06 -3.66 -11.03
N THR A 17 13.30 -4.13 -11.27
CA THR A 17 13.62 -5.56 -11.24
C THR A 17 13.44 -6.15 -9.84
N ALA A 18 13.83 -5.41 -8.80
CA ALA A 18 13.62 -5.82 -7.42
C ALA A 18 12.14 -5.94 -7.09
N PHE A 19 11.31 -4.96 -7.49
CA PHE A 19 9.85 -5.04 -7.36
C PHE A 19 9.29 -6.32 -7.99
N GLU A 20 9.62 -6.61 -9.24
CA GLU A 20 9.15 -7.82 -9.94
C GLU A 20 9.60 -9.11 -9.24
N CYS A 21 10.84 -9.18 -8.80
CA CYS A 21 11.38 -10.33 -8.08
C CYS A 21 10.68 -10.54 -6.73
N LEU A 22 10.56 -9.47 -5.94
CA LEU A 22 10.01 -9.50 -4.58
C LEU A 22 8.49 -9.76 -4.59
N SER A 23 7.74 -9.10 -5.46
CA SER A 23 6.29 -9.26 -5.58
C SER A 23 5.85 -10.63 -6.11
N THR A 24 6.76 -11.34 -6.80
CA THR A 24 6.48 -12.65 -7.39
C THR A 24 6.93 -13.80 -6.48
N ARG A 25 8.09 -13.68 -5.83
CA ARG A 25 8.73 -14.77 -5.07
C ARG A 25 8.76 -14.53 -3.56
N GLY A 26 8.45 -13.32 -3.11
CA GLY A 26 8.53 -12.91 -1.71
C GLY A 26 9.95 -12.59 -1.24
N TYR A 27 10.03 -11.83 -0.14
CA TYR A 27 11.29 -11.36 0.43
C TYR A 27 12.24 -12.50 0.78
N ALA A 28 11.75 -13.58 1.42
CA ALA A 28 12.59 -14.68 1.87
C ALA A 28 13.32 -15.39 0.74
N ASN A 29 12.67 -15.53 -0.43
CA ASN A 29 13.14 -16.35 -1.55
C ASN A 29 13.95 -15.59 -2.61
N VAL A 30 14.23 -14.30 -2.40
CA VAL A 30 14.97 -13.45 -3.32
C VAL A 30 16.31 -13.04 -2.70
N SER A 31 17.41 -13.17 -3.46
CA SER A 31 18.73 -12.70 -3.06
C SER A 31 19.17 -11.48 -3.89
N MET A 32 20.13 -10.71 -3.38
CA MET A 32 20.76 -9.61 -4.11
C MET A 32 21.34 -10.07 -5.45
N ARG A 33 21.92 -11.28 -5.49
CA ARG A 33 22.47 -11.88 -6.72
C ARG A 33 21.36 -12.17 -7.73
N ASN A 34 20.23 -12.75 -7.30
CA ASN A 34 19.08 -12.97 -8.19
C ASN A 34 18.57 -11.67 -8.81
N ILE A 35 18.52 -10.60 -8.02
CA ILE A 35 18.08 -9.28 -8.53
C ILE A 35 19.11 -8.73 -9.52
N ALA A 36 20.41 -8.80 -9.22
CA ALA A 36 21.48 -8.32 -10.10
C ALA A 36 21.46 -9.06 -11.44
N ASP A 37 21.35 -10.40 -11.41
CA ASP A 37 21.28 -11.24 -12.62
C ASP A 37 20.06 -10.88 -13.47
N ASN A 38 18.88 -10.74 -12.87
CA ASN A 38 17.65 -10.37 -13.58
C ASN A 38 17.71 -8.92 -14.11
N ALA A 39 18.38 -8.00 -13.40
CA ALA A 39 18.58 -6.63 -13.84
C ALA A 39 19.68 -6.51 -14.92
N GLY A 40 20.46 -7.56 -15.16
CA GLY A 40 21.61 -7.52 -16.09
C GLY A 40 22.68 -6.54 -15.63
N VAL A 41 22.95 -6.48 -14.32
CA VAL A 41 24.00 -5.65 -13.70
C VAL A 41 24.94 -6.51 -12.86
N ALA A 42 26.17 -6.03 -12.65
CA ALA A 42 27.07 -6.72 -11.71
C ALA A 42 26.56 -6.59 -10.26
N LEU A 43 26.75 -7.64 -9.45
CA LEU A 43 26.38 -7.60 -8.04
C LEU A 43 27.04 -6.42 -7.30
N SER A 44 28.31 -6.12 -7.63
CA SER A 44 29.03 -4.96 -7.09
C SER A 44 28.36 -3.62 -7.41
N GLN A 45 27.78 -3.50 -8.60
CA GLN A 45 27.03 -2.31 -9.00
C GLN A 45 25.72 -2.20 -8.22
N LEU A 46 24.98 -3.31 -8.04
CA LEU A 46 23.77 -3.33 -7.24
C LEU A 46 24.07 -2.96 -5.79
N THR A 47 25.12 -3.55 -5.18
CA THR A 47 25.52 -3.25 -3.79
C THR A 47 26.07 -1.84 -3.59
N TYR A 48 26.56 -1.20 -4.65
CA TYR A 48 26.94 0.21 -4.63
C TYR A 48 25.72 1.12 -4.43
N TYR A 49 24.62 0.85 -5.14
CA TYR A 49 23.37 1.63 -4.98
C TYR A 49 22.60 1.25 -3.71
N TYR A 50 22.50 -0.05 -3.44
CA TYR A 50 21.70 -0.59 -2.34
C TYR A 50 22.54 -1.57 -1.53
N LYS A 51 23.06 -1.12 -0.40
CA LYS A 51 24.04 -1.82 0.44
C LYS A 51 23.69 -3.29 0.74
N ASN A 52 22.40 -3.58 0.92
CA ASN A 52 21.90 -4.92 1.23
C ASN A 52 20.43 -5.08 0.78
N LYS A 53 19.89 -6.29 0.92
CA LYS A 53 18.53 -6.61 0.53
C LYS A 53 17.47 -5.82 1.32
N GLU A 54 17.72 -5.58 2.60
CA GLU A 54 16.84 -4.80 3.46
C GLU A 54 16.69 -3.37 2.94
N LYS A 55 17.80 -2.67 2.67
CA LYS A 55 17.79 -1.31 2.11
C LYS A 55 17.16 -1.25 0.73
N LEU A 56 17.42 -2.25 -0.12
CA LEU A 56 16.78 -2.32 -1.43
C LEU A 56 15.26 -2.52 -1.30
N PHE A 57 14.82 -3.39 -0.40
CA PHE A 57 13.38 -3.62 -0.18
C PHE A 57 12.70 -2.39 0.40
N THR A 58 13.32 -1.75 1.39
CA THR A 58 12.85 -0.46 1.93
C THR A 58 12.63 0.55 0.82
N GLU A 59 13.58 0.70 -0.12
CA GLU A 59 13.47 1.67 -1.21
C GLU A 59 12.39 1.29 -2.23
N VAL A 60 12.23 0.01 -2.54
CA VAL A 60 11.12 -0.47 -3.37
C VAL A 60 9.79 -0.09 -2.75
N ILE A 61 9.63 -0.32 -1.44
CA ILE A 61 8.40 0.04 -0.72
C ILE A 61 8.20 1.56 -0.71
N ASN A 62 9.22 2.36 -0.43
CA ASN A 62 9.12 3.82 -0.43
C ASN A 62 8.57 4.35 -1.77
N VAL A 63 9.21 3.97 -2.87
CA VAL A 63 8.81 4.42 -4.21
C VAL A 63 7.38 4.03 -4.54
N MET A 64 6.97 2.81 -4.19
CA MET A 64 5.61 2.34 -4.41
C MET A 64 4.61 3.10 -3.53
N MET A 65 4.90 3.23 -2.24
CA MET A 65 3.98 3.85 -1.29
C MET A 65 3.81 5.35 -1.54
N ASP A 66 4.88 6.08 -1.85
CA ASP A 66 4.81 7.50 -2.23
C ASP A 66 3.87 7.75 -3.42
N GLN A 67 3.85 6.83 -4.37
CA GLN A 67 2.95 6.92 -5.51
C GLN A 67 1.49 6.69 -5.08
N TYR A 68 1.24 5.64 -4.27
CA TYR A 68 -0.11 5.30 -3.83
C TYR A 68 -0.69 6.28 -2.83
N LEU A 69 0.13 6.86 -1.94
CA LEU A 69 -0.30 7.96 -1.07
C LEU A 69 -0.82 9.14 -1.89
N ARG A 70 -0.09 9.54 -2.92
CA ARG A 70 -0.53 10.61 -3.84
C ARG A 70 -1.81 10.24 -4.57
N GLU A 71 -1.93 9.03 -5.08
CA GLU A 71 -3.15 8.56 -5.76
C GLU A 71 -4.37 8.54 -4.82
N ILE A 72 -4.20 8.09 -3.58
CA ILE A 72 -5.25 8.13 -2.57
C ILE A 72 -5.65 9.59 -2.29
N GLU A 73 -4.67 10.46 -2.02
CA GLU A 73 -4.94 11.87 -1.74
C GLU A 73 -5.67 12.56 -2.90
N ASP A 74 -5.25 12.33 -4.14
CA ASP A 74 -5.90 12.90 -5.33
C ASP A 74 -7.33 12.36 -5.52
N ASN A 75 -7.56 11.08 -5.26
CA ASN A 75 -8.88 10.46 -5.37
C ASN A 75 -9.89 10.99 -4.34
N ILE A 76 -9.44 11.29 -3.12
CA ILE A 76 -10.34 11.77 -2.06
C ILE A 76 -10.44 13.29 -1.97
N LYS A 77 -9.55 14.03 -2.62
CA LYS A 77 -9.48 15.50 -2.59
C LYS A 77 -10.75 16.20 -3.09
N SER A 78 -11.48 15.55 -4.00
CA SER A 78 -12.73 16.07 -4.56
C SER A 78 -13.98 15.64 -3.78
N ALA A 79 -13.84 14.82 -2.74
CA ALA A 79 -14.93 14.33 -1.93
C ALA A 79 -15.59 15.49 -1.15
N LYS A 80 -16.92 15.55 -1.15
CA LYS A 80 -17.71 16.62 -0.52
C LYS A 80 -18.12 16.29 0.90
N ASP A 81 -18.14 15.01 1.22
CA ASP A 81 -18.51 14.49 2.52
C ASP A 81 -17.75 13.19 2.81
N ALA A 82 -17.89 12.70 4.01
CA ALA A 82 -17.22 11.48 4.46
C ALA A 82 -17.66 10.22 3.70
N LYS A 83 -18.90 10.18 3.23
CA LYS A 83 -19.40 9.07 2.42
C LYS A 83 -18.63 8.99 1.09
N GLU A 84 -18.43 10.13 0.41
CA GLU A 84 -17.64 10.20 -0.81
C GLU A 84 -16.17 9.85 -0.56
N VAL A 85 -15.58 10.21 0.59
CA VAL A 85 -14.23 9.81 0.99
C VAL A 85 -14.12 8.29 1.06
N ILE A 86 -15.04 7.64 1.75
CA ILE A 86 -15.03 6.18 1.94
C ILE A 86 -15.30 5.45 0.64
N ALA A 87 -16.28 5.90 -0.15
CA ALA A 87 -16.56 5.34 -1.47
C ALA A 87 -15.32 5.41 -2.39
N SER A 88 -14.58 6.51 -2.35
CA SER A 88 -13.34 6.68 -3.11
C SER A 88 -12.23 5.74 -2.63
N LEU A 89 -12.08 5.55 -1.32
CA LEU A 89 -11.12 4.59 -0.75
C LEU A 89 -11.49 3.15 -1.13
N VAL A 90 -12.76 2.76 -1.00
CA VAL A 90 -13.24 1.42 -1.38
C VAL A 90 -12.96 1.16 -2.87
N ARG A 91 -13.28 2.12 -3.73
CA ARG A 91 -13.00 2.02 -5.17
C ARG A 91 -11.50 1.86 -5.44
N PHE A 92 -10.66 2.69 -4.84
CA PHE A 92 -9.21 2.62 -4.96
C PHE A 92 -8.66 1.25 -4.56
N PHE A 93 -9.09 0.70 -3.42
CA PHE A 93 -8.66 -0.63 -2.98
C PHE A 93 -9.13 -1.75 -3.91
N LYS A 94 -10.34 -1.65 -4.48
CA LYS A 94 -10.82 -2.60 -5.49
C LYS A 94 -9.96 -2.57 -6.75
N GLU A 95 -9.67 -1.38 -7.26
CA GLU A 95 -8.80 -1.20 -8.43
C GLU A 95 -7.39 -1.75 -8.14
N LEU A 96 -6.83 -1.47 -6.95
CA LEU A 96 -5.55 -2.02 -6.52
C LEU A 96 -5.54 -3.55 -6.53
N ILE A 97 -6.58 -4.19 -6.00
CA ILE A 97 -6.69 -5.65 -5.94
C ILE A 97 -6.82 -6.27 -7.35
N MET A 98 -7.59 -5.63 -8.23
CA MET A 98 -7.88 -6.15 -9.57
C MET A 98 -6.72 -5.91 -10.53
N ASP A 99 -6.16 -4.70 -10.51
CA ASP A 99 -5.21 -4.25 -11.53
C ASP A 99 -3.75 -4.46 -11.11
N ASN A 100 -3.47 -4.45 -9.81
CA ASN A 100 -2.11 -4.61 -9.30
C ASN A 100 -1.97 -5.55 -8.09
N PRO A 101 -2.41 -6.81 -8.20
CA PRO A 101 -2.33 -7.78 -7.10
C PRO A 101 -0.89 -8.07 -6.66
N LYS A 102 0.11 -7.84 -7.53
CA LYS A 102 1.53 -7.97 -7.19
C LYS A 102 1.95 -6.99 -6.11
N LEU A 103 1.48 -5.75 -6.19
CA LEU A 103 1.79 -4.74 -5.19
C LEU A 103 1.18 -5.10 -3.83
N LEU A 104 -0.07 -5.53 -3.82
CA LEU A 104 -0.72 -5.94 -2.57
C LEU A 104 -0.01 -7.13 -1.92
N ARG A 105 0.43 -8.13 -2.71
CA ARG A 105 1.26 -9.23 -2.21
C ARG A 105 2.57 -8.75 -1.61
N LEU A 106 3.24 -7.82 -2.30
CA LEU A 106 4.48 -7.22 -1.80
C LEU A 106 4.25 -6.49 -0.48
N PHE A 107 3.15 -5.75 -0.36
CA PHE A 107 2.79 -5.03 0.85
C PHE A 107 2.47 -5.98 2.01
N ILE A 108 1.75 -7.07 1.76
CA ILE A 108 1.47 -8.12 2.77
C ILE A 108 2.78 -8.75 3.24
N ASP A 109 3.68 -9.11 2.33
CA ASP A 109 5.00 -9.66 2.69
C ASP A 109 5.82 -8.65 3.52
N PHE A 110 5.84 -7.38 3.11
CA PHE A 110 6.49 -6.32 3.87
C PHE A 110 5.92 -6.19 5.28
N THR A 111 4.59 -6.23 5.43
CA THR A 111 3.91 -6.19 6.74
C THR A 111 4.33 -7.38 7.61
N ALA A 112 4.40 -8.57 7.04
CA ALA A 112 4.86 -9.75 7.76
C ALA A 112 6.33 -9.64 8.21
N GLN A 113 7.20 -9.11 7.35
CA GLN A 113 8.62 -8.88 7.69
C GLN A 113 8.79 -7.77 8.76
N ALA A 114 7.92 -6.78 8.78
CA ALA A 114 7.94 -5.69 9.76
C ALA A 114 7.73 -6.16 11.22
N LEU A 115 7.17 -7.35 11.42
CA LEU A 115 7.09 -7.96 12.75
C LEU A 115 8.48 -8.29 13.33
N TRP A 116 9.47 -8.54 12.48
CA TRP A 116 10.78 -9.04 12.84
C TRP A 116 11.93 -8.06 12.54
N ILE A 117 11.76 -7.17 11.55
CA ILE A 117 12.78 -6.23 11.09
C ILE A 117 12.41 -4.81 11.55
N PRO A 118 13.17 -4.21 12.49
CA PRO A 118 12.84 -2.91 13.07
C PRO A 118 12.71 -1.78 12.04
N SER A 119 13.62 -1.71 11.05
CA SER A 119 13.57 -0.68 9.99
C SER A 119 12.29 -0.76 9.14
N PHE A 120 11.78 -1.96 8.88
CA PHE A 120 10.50 -2.15 8.17
C PHE A 120 9.31 -1.76 9.04
N ARG A 121 9.40 -2.01 10.36
CA ARG A 121 8.37 -1.59 11.31
C ARG A 121 8.22 -0.07 11.36
N GLU A 122 9.34 0.65 11.48
CA GLU A 122 9.35 2.12 11.50
C GLU A 122 8.75 2.69 10.20
N GLN A 123 9.12 2.12 9.06
CA GLN A 123 8.60 2.53 7.76
C GLN A 123 7.09 2.26 7.61
N LEU A 124 6.64 1.09 8.06
CA LEU A 124 5.23 0.70 8.01
C LEU A 124 4.37 1.56 8.94
N ASP A 125 4.88 1.85 10.14
CA ASP A 125 4.21 2.74 11.09
C ASP A 125 4.07 4.16 10.51
N GLY A 126 5.12 4.68 9.90
CA GLY A 126 5.09 5.95 9.17
C GLY A 126 4.01 5.95 8.10
N LEU A 127 3.98 4.94 7.23
CA LEU A 127 2.96 4.81 6.19
C LEU A 127 1.52 4.77 6.73
N PHE A 128 1.27 3.99 7.79
CA PHE A 128 -0.07 3.95 8.39
C PHE A 128 -0.45 5.27 9.05
N ASN A 129 0.51 6.00 9.60
CA ASN A 129 0.26 7.34 10.13
C ASN A 129 -0.09 8.33 9.02
N ASP A 130 0.67 8.35 7.92
CA ASP A 130 0.40 9.21 6.76
C ASP A 130 -0.99 8.93 6.16
N LEU A 131 -1.34 7.67 5.94
CA LEU A 131 -2.67 7.26 5.48
C LEU A 131 -3.78 7.67 6.45
N THR A 132 -3.55 7.48 7.75
CA THR A 132 -4.50 7.88 8.79
C THR A 132 -4.73 9.39 8.75
N GLU A 133 -3.69 10.19 8.63
CA GLU A 133 -3.78 11.66 8.59
C GLU A 133 -4.50 12.15 7.32
N ILE A 134 -4.22 11.53 6.16
CA ILE A 134 -4.92 11.85 4.91
C ILE A 134 -6.43 11.59 5.07
N ILE A 135 -6.81 10.44 5.61
CA ILE A 135 -8.23 10.08 5.78
C ILE A 135 -8.88 10.98 6.86
N GLU A 136 -8.25 11.13 8.02
CA GLU A 136 -8.75 11.97 9.12
C GLU A 136 -9.05 13.38 8.66
N ARG A 137 -8.11 14.03 7.97
CA ARG A 137 -8.27 15.39 7.45
C ARG A 137 -9.48 15.54 6.53
N ASN A 138 -9.74 14.53 5.70
CA ASN A 138 -10.87 14.54 4.77
C ASN A 138 -12.19 14.12 5.44
N LEU A 139 -12.18 13.33 6.50
CA LEU A 139 -13.37 13.03 7.30
C LEU A 139 -13.85 14.25 8.11
N LEU A 140 -12.94 15.12 8.53
CA LEU A 140 -13.25 16.34 9.29
C LEU A 140 -14.05 17.39 8.48
N ILE A 141 -14.13 17.26 7.16
CA ILE A 141 -14.96 18.12 6.29
C ILE A 141 -16.44 17.93 6.60
N ASP A 142 -16.83 16.74 7.10
CA ASP A 142 -18.23 16.44 7.41
C ASP A 142 -18.53 16.59 8.91
N THR A 143 -19.17 17.72 9.27
CA THR A 143 -19.60 18.02 10.65
C THR A 143 -20.62 17.00 11.20
N LYS A 144 -21.30 16.22 10.35
CA LYS A 144 -22.27 15.19 10.77
C LYS A 144 -21.59 13.98 11.37
N ILE A 145 -20.37 13.64 10.95
CA ILE A 145 -19.59 12.53 11.56
C ILE A 145 -19.24 12.86 13.00
N SER A 146 -18.89 14.10 13.30
CA SER A 146 -18.61 14.53 14.68
C SER A 146 -19.78 14.27 15.63
N ASN A 147 -21.01 14.38 15.13
CA ASN A 147 -22.22 14.13 15.92
C ASN A 147 -22.69 12.67 15.94
N ARG A 148 -22.32 11.85 14.96
CA ARG A 148 -22.70 10.42 14.86
C ARG A 148 -21.62 9.48 15.36
N SER A 149 -20.41 9.94 15.59
CA SER A 149 -19.22 9.11 15.90
C SER A 149 -19.24 8.48 17.30
N LEU A 150 -20.37 8.47 18.01
CA LEU A 150 -20.48 7.86 19.35
C LEU A 150 -19.35 8.27 20.32
N GLY A 151 -18.78 9.47 20.12
CA GLY A 151 -17.65 9.98 20.93
C GLY A 151 -16.26 9.50 20.50
N TYR A 152 -16.13 8.78 19.38
CA TYR A 152 -14.82 8.37 18.84
C TYR A 152 -14.17 9.50 18.03
N SER A 153 -12.85 9.58 18.10
CA SER A 153 -12.09 10.58 17.33
C SER A 153 -12.09 10.25 15.83
N PRO A 154 -12.05 11.24 14.92
CA PRO A 154 -11.89 11.03 13.49
C PRO A 154 -10.66 10.15 13.16
N LYS A 155 -9.59 10.29 13.93
CA LYS A 155 -8.39 9.46 13.82
C LYS A 155 -8.67 7.98 14.10
N SER A 156 -9.49 7.68 15.10
CA SER A 156 -9.88 6.30 15.42
C SER A 156 -10.74 5.69 14.31
N ILE A 157 -11.62 6.50 13.73
CA ILE A 157 -12.46 6.10 12.58
C ILE A 157 -11.57 5.83 11.36
N ALA A 158 -10.61 6.72 11.05
CA ALA A 158 -9.66 6.52 9.96
C ALA A 158 -8.85 5.21 10.10
N LYS A 159 -8.36 4.92 11.31
CA LYS A 159 -7.66 3.66 11.60
C LYS A 159 -8.54 2.42 11.41
N LEU A 160 -9.80 2.49 11.83
CA LEU A 160 -10.75 1.40 11.65
C LEU A 160 -11.03 1.15 10.17
N ILE A 161 -11.24 2.22 9.37
CA ILE A 161 -11.45 2.14 7.93
C ILE A 161 -10.25 1.46 7.26
N LEU A 162 -9.04 1.92 7.56
CA LEU A 162 -7.81 1.32 7.03
C LEU A 162 -7.69 -0.16 7.40
N GLY A 163 -7.95 -0.50 8.66
CA GLY A 163 -7.90 -1.88 9.13
C GLY A 163 -8.92 -2.77 8.40
N ALA A 164 -10.13 -2.28 8.17
CA ALA A 164 -11.16 -2.99 7.41
C ALA A 164 -10.75 -3.19 5.94
N LEU A 165 -10.28 -2.13 5.27
CA LEU A 165 -9.87 -2.19 3.87
C LEU A 165 -8.68 -3.15 3.67
N PHE A 166 -7.64 -3.06 4.50
CA PHE A 166 -6.49 -3.95 4.43
C PHE A 166 -6.86 -5.39 4.81
N GLY A 167 -7.62 -5.59 5.88
CA GLY A 167 -8.04 -6.92 6.30
C GLY A 167 -8.86 -7.63 5.23
N THR A 168 -9.82 -6.94 4.61
CA THR A 168 -10.62 -7.48 3.51
C THR A 168 -9.77 -7.73 2.26
N SER A 169 -8.83 -6.84 1.94
CA SER A 169 -7.90 -7.03 0.81
C SER A 169 -7.04 -8.28 0.98
N ILE A 170 -6.56 -8.56 2.19
CA ILE A 170 -5.83 -9.80 2.51
C ILE A 170 -6.74 -11.02 2.28
N GLN A 171 -8.00 -10.98 2.74
CA GLN A 171 -8.94 -12.08 2.54
C GLN A 171 -9.21 -12.33 1.06
N ILE A 172 -9.33 -11.30 0.23
CA ILE A 172 -9.51 -11.44 -1.23
C ILE A 172 -8.29 -12.08 -1.89
N ILE A 173 -7.07 -11.70 -1.49
CA ILE A 173 -5.84 -12.26 -2.07
C ILE A 173 -5.63 -13.72 -1.68
N LEU A 174 -5.97 -14.09 -0.46
CA LEU A 174 -5.76 -15.44 0.09
C LEU A 174 -6.96 -16.35 -0.13
N GLY A 175 -8.15 -15.79 -0.26
CA GLY A 175 -9.39 -16.54 -0.27
C GLY A 175 -9.77 -17.08 -1.64
N THR A 176 -10.67 -18.07 -1.62
CA THR A 176 -11.35 -18.62 -2.78
C THR A 176 -12.68 -17.95 -3.03
N ASP A 177 -13.33 -17.42 -2.01
CA ASP A 177 -14.59 -16.67 -2.08
C ASP A 177 -14.31 -15.17 -2.21
N LYS A 178 -13.94 -14.76 -3.44
CA LYS A 178 -13.66 -13.36 -3.73
C LYS A 178 -14.93 -12.51 -3.79
N GLU A 179 -16.05 -13.09 -4.17
CA GLU A 179 -17.32 -12.38 -4.37
C GLU A 179 -17.83 -11.83 -3.03
N SER A 180 -17.95 -12.67 -2.00
CA SER A 180 -18.36 -12.26 -0.64
C SER A 180 -17.38 -11.25 -0.04
N ALA A 181 -16.08 -11.40 -0.28
CA ALA A 181 -15.08 -10.45 0.22
C ALA A 181 -15.16 -9.09 -0.51
N PHE A 182 -15.48 -9.06 -1.79
CA PHE A 182 -15.78 -7.80 -2.50
C PHE A 182 -17.08 -7.14 -2.03
N GLU A 183 -18.11 -7.93 -1.71
CA GLU A 183 -19.33 -7.42 -1.07
C GLU A 183 -19.04 -6.78 0.29
N SER A 184 -18.11 -7.35 1.07
CA SER A 184 -17.68 -6.79 2.35
C SER A 184 -17.03 -5.39 2.21
N LEU A 185 -16.32 -5.13 1.10
CA LEU A 185 -15.83 -3.77 0.79
C LEU A 185 -16.99 -2.80 0.49
N ASN A 186 -18.07 -3.27 -0.17
CA ASN A 186 -19.26 -2.44 -0.39
C ASN A 186 -20.03 -2.16 0.91
N LEU A 187 -20.03 -3.12 1.84
CA LEU A 187 -20.67 -2.95 3.14
C LEU A 187 -20.00 -1.81 3.94
N ALA A 188 -18.67 -1.67 3.85
CA ALA A 188 -17.95 -0.56 4.49
C ALA A 188 -18.47 0.81 4.02
N GLU A 189 -18.88 0.93 2.74
CA GLU A 189 -19.51 2.13 2.20
C GLU A 189 -20.92 2.36 2.78
N SER A 190 -21.66 1.29 3.07
CA SER A 190 -23.05 1.37 3.56
C SER A 190 -23.16 1.61 5.07
N LEU A 191 -22.17 1.21 5.86
CA LEU A 191 -22.19 1.33 7.32
C LEU A 191 -22.15 2.76 7.86
N LEU A 192 -21.89 3.74 6.99
CA LEU A 192 -21.81 5.17 7.34
C LEU A 192 -23.00 5.98 6.78
N ASN A 193 -24.01 5.29 6.24
CA ASN A 193 -25.31 5.84 5.90
C ASN A 193 -26.23 5.82 7.11
#